data_6634e9d922769873484471ef27b4b875
#
_entry.id   6634e9d922769873484471ef27b4b875
#
_cell.length_a   1.000
_cell.length_b   1.000
_cell.length_c   1.000
_cell.angle_alpha   90.00
_cell.angle_beta   90.00
_cell.angle_gamma   90.00
#
_symmetry.space_group_name_H-M   'P 1'
#
loop_
_entity.id
_entity.type
_entity.pdbx_description
1 polymer ?
#
loop_
_entity_poly.entity_id
_entity_poly.type
_entity_poly.pdbx_seq_one_letter_code
_entity_poly.pdbx_strand_id
1 'polypeptide(L)'
;MGSGADMRRFGQVIGLREDRVKDYDDIHANVWPEVLALISKHHIQNYSIFRDGTRLFAYFEYVGDDYDADMAAMGSEPVNLKWWELTEPMQVPDDDTEPGSWWKSIPEVFHLD
;
A
#
# COMPACT_ATOMS: atom_id res chain seq x y z
N MET A 1 -0.64 26.62 -1.05
CA MET A 1 -0.91 26.52 -1.74
C MET A 1 -0.89 25.51 -2.45
N GLY A 2 -1.26 25.43 -3.10
CA GLY A 2 -0.99 24.53 -4.06
C GLY A 2 -0.78 23.14 -3.66
N SER A 3 -1.34 22.71 -2.60
CA SER A 3 -1.11 21.37 -2.15
C SER A 3 -1.54 20.35 -3.22
N GLY A 4 -2.55 20.68 -4.03
CA GLY A 4 -2.96 19.78 -5.11
C GLY A 4 -1.85 19.56 -6.14
N ALA A 5 -0.97 20.55 -6.30
CA ALA A 5 0.15 20.44 -7.23
C ALA A 5 1.22 19.48 -6.73
N ASP A 6 1.21 19.17 -5.43
CA ASP A 6 2.21 18.32 -4.83
C ASP A 6 1.74 16.88 -4.68
N MET A 7 0.58 16.55 -5.25
CA MET A 7 0.10 15.17 -5.21
C MET A 7 1.06 14.25 -5.96
N ARG A 8 1.37 13.12 -5.33
CA ARG A 8 2.24 12.11 -5.93
C ARG A 8 1.44 10.82 -6.11
N ARG A 9 1.60 10.19 -7.25
CA ARG A 9 0.98 8.90 -7.53
C ARG A 9 2.00 7.79 -7.39
N PHE A 10 1.58 6.68 -6.79
CA PHE A 10 2.43 5.53 -6.58
C PHE A 10 1.81 4.29 -7.17
N GLY A 11 2.62 3.53 -7.92
CA GLY A 11 2.26 2.21 -8.35
C GLY A 11 3.21 1.21 -7.71
N GLN A 12 2.68 0.10 -7.22
CA GLN A 12 3.47 -0.92 -6.54
C GLN A 12 2.99 -2.31 -6.90
N VAL A 13 3.89 -3.27 -6.82
CA VAL A 13 3.56 -4.68 -7.07
C VAL A 13 4.18 -5.55 -5.99
N ILE A 14 3.53 -6.70 -5.73
CA ILE A 14 4.05 -7.72 -4.83
C ILE A 14 3.39 -9.04 -5.17
N GLY A 15 4.06 -10.14 -4.87
CA GLY A 15 3.48 -11.47 -5.03
C GLY A 15 2.59 -11.85 -3.86
N LEU A 16 1.78 -12.87 -4.06
CA LEU A 16 0.89 -13.42 -3.05
C LEU A 16 1.05 -14.93 -3.06
N ARG A 17 1.08 -15.55 -1.88
CA ARG A 17 1.15 -17.00 -1.80
C ARG A 17 -0.11 -17.61 -2.40
N GLU A 18 0.08 -18.63 -3.22
CA GLU A 18 -1.03 -19.27 -3.93
C GLU A 18 -2.07 -19.83 -2.97
N ASP A 19 -1.61 -20.39 -1.84
CA ASP A 19 -2.50 -21.01 -0.85
C ASP A 19 -3.17 -19.97 0.06
N ARG A 20 -2.92 -18.68 -0.12
CA ARG A 20 -3.50 -17.62 0.71
C ARG A 20 -4.34 -16.64 -0.08
N VAL A 21 -4.60 -16.89 -1.37
CA VAL A 21 -5.38 -15.99 -2.21
C VAL A 21 -6.75 -15.71 -1.62
N LYS A 22 -7.47 -16.76 -1.22
CA LYS A 22 -8.81 -16.59 -0.66
C LYS A 22 -8.78 -15.80 0.65
N ASP A 23 -7.83 -16.14 1.52
CA ASP A 23 -7.71 -15.44 2.80
C ASP A 23 -7.43 -13.95 2.60
N TYR A 24 -6.55 -13.62 1.65
CA TYR A 24 -6.20 -12.23 1.35
C TYR A 24 -7.43 -11.47 0.84
N ASP A 25 -8.18 -12.06 -0.09
CA ASP A 25 -9.40 -11.44 -0.60
C ASP A 25 -10.42 -11.24 0.51
N ASP A 26 -10.58 -12.23 1.39
CA ASP A 26 -11.57 -12.17 2.46
C ASP A 26 -11.28 -11.03 3.45
N ILE A 27 -10.02 -10.88 3.89
CA ILE A 27 -9.71 -9.82 4.85
C ILE A 27 -9.80 -8.44 4.22
N HIS A 28 -9.57 -8.33 2.90
CA HIS A 28 -9.65 -7.04 2.21
C HIS A 28 -11.07 -6.65 1.84
N ALA A 29 -12.02 -7.57 1.93
CA ALA A 29 -13.44 -7.23 1.79
C ALA A 29 -13.94 -6.42 3.01
N ASN A 30 -13.26 -6.52 4.14
CA ASN A 30 -13.63 -5.84 5.38
C ASN A 30 -12.38 -5.36 6.11
N VAL A 31 -11.65 -4.43 5.50
CA VAL A 31 -10.46 -3.85 6.13
C VAL A 31 -10.87 -3.16 7.43
N TRP A 32 -10.07 -3.32 8.47
CA TRP A 32 -10.36 -2.75 9.77
C TRP A 32 -10.55 -1.23 9.67
N PRO A 33 -11.65 -0.69 10.25
CA PRO A 33 -11.88 0.76 10.18
C PRO A 33 -10.72 1.60 10.70
N GLU A 34 -10.01 1.13 11.71
CA GLU A 34 -8.85 1.85 12.26
C GLU A 34 -7.70 1.94 11.27
N VAL A 35 -7.52 0.90 10.43
CA VAL A 35 -6.51 0.91 9.38
C VAL A 35 -6.89 1.91 8.30
N LEU A 36 -8.16 1.92 7.90
CA LEU A 36 -8.66 2.88 6.91
C LEU A 36 -8.49 4.31 7.39
N ALA A 37 -8.82 4.57 8.64
CA ALA A 37 -8.66 5.90 9.23
C ALA A 37 -7.19 6.32 9.28
N LEU A 38 -6.31 5.39 9.57
CA LEU A 38 -4.88 5.65 9.65
C LEU A 38 -4.29 6.03 8.30
N ILE A 39 -4.71 5.33 7.24
CA ILE A 39 -4.28 5.61 5.88
C ILE A 39 -4.66 7.04 5.50
N SER A 40 -5.91 7.42 5.76
CA SER A 40 -6.38 8.77 5.46
C SER A 40 -5.67 9.83 6.31
N LYS A 41 -5.44 9.54 7.59
CA LYS A 41 -4.75 10.44 8.50
C LYS A 41 -3.36 10.79 8.00
N HIS A 42 -2.70 9.87 7.33
CA HIS A 42 -1.33 10.06 6.82
C HIS A 42 -1.30 10.49 5.36
N HIS A 43 -2.39 11.11 4.90
CA HIS A 43 -2.46 11.81 3.61
C HIS A 43 -2.44 10.90 2.39
N ILE A 44 -2.88 9.66 2.55
CA ILE A 44 -3.05 8.72 1.43
C ILE A 44 -4.53 8.68 1.04
N GLN A 45 -4.78 8.80 -0.26
CA GLN A 45 -6.14 8.75 -0.80
C GLN A 45 -6.15 7.95 -2.10
N ASN A 46 -7.34 7.61 -2.57
CA ASN A 46 -7.55 6.87 -3.82
C ASN A 46 -6.67 5.61 -3.88
N TYR A 47 -6.69 4.87 -2.80
CA TYR A 47 -5.86 3.68 -2.64
C TYR A 47 -6.66 2.48 -3.13
N SER A 48 -6.12 1.79 -4.13
CA SER A 48 -6.73 0.58 -4.67
C SER A 48 -5.69 -0.52 -4.78
N ILE A 49 -6.12 -1.75 -4.53
CA ILE A 49 -5.28 -2.92 -4.75
C ILE A 49 -6.04 -3.83 -5.70
N PHE A 50 -5.36 -4.23 -6.78
CA PHE A 50 -5.91 -5.15 -7.77
C PHE A 50 -5.13 -6.46 -7.68
N ARG A 51 -5.81 -7.56 -7.92
CA ARG A 51 -5.17 -8.87 -7.91
C ARG A 51 -5.35 -9.56 -9.26
N ASP A 52 -4.24 -10.10 -9.77
CA ASP A 52 -4.26 -10.97 -10.94
C ASP A 52 -3.56 -12.27 -10.50
N GLY A 53 -4.37 -13.29 -10.17
CA GLY A 53 -3.84 -14.53 -9.65
C GLY A 53 -3.04 -14.31 -8.38
N THR A 54 -1.74 -14.56 -8.43
CA THR A 54 -0.84 -14.38 -7.30
C THR A 54 -0.02 -13.09 -7.40
N ARG A 55 -0.48 -12.12 -8.20
CA ARG A 55 0.17 -10.80 -8.29
C ARG A 55 -0.80 -9.74 -7.78
N LEU A 56 -0.29 -8.86 -6.94
CA LEU A 56 -1.02 -7.70 -6.43
C LEU A 56 -0.45 -6.44 -7.04
N PHE A 57 -1.34 -5.54 -7.43
CA PHE A 57 -1.01 -4.24 -8.01
C PHE A 57 -1.69 -3.19 -7.17
N ALA A 58 -0.93 -2.28 -6.60
CA ALA A 58 -1.47 -1.21 -5.77
C ALA A 58 -1.28 0.14 -6.45
N TYR A 59 -2.27 1.00 -6.29
CA TYR A 59 -2.21 2.40 -6.69
C TYR A 59 -2.66 3.25 -5.53
N PHE A 60 -1.93 4.31 -5.22
CA PHE A 60 -2.44 5.29 -4.26
C PHE A 60 -1.85 6.66 -4.56
N GLU A 61 -2.49 7.67 -3.99
CA GLU A 61 -2.07 9.06 -4.10
C GLU A 61 -1.67 9.56 -2.73
N TYR A 62 -0.60 10.32 -2.70
CA TYR A 62 -0.12 10.97 -1.48
C TYR A 62 -0.26 12.48 -1.64
N VAL A 63 -0.91 13.12 -0.66
CA VAL A 63 -1.19 14.56 -0.71
C VAL A 63 -0.62 15.31 0.49
N GLY A 64 0.31 14.70 1.22
CA GLY A 64 0.99 15.35 2.34
C GLY A 64 2.26 16.07 1.90
N ASP A 65 3.00 16.55 2.89
CA ASP A 65 4.20 17.34 2.67
C ASP A 65 5.50 16.57 2.85
N ASP A 66 5.44 15.42 3.53
CA ASP A 66 6.65 14.65 3.84
C ASP A 66 6.29 13.17 3.84
N TYR A 67 6.45 12.57 2.68
CA TYR A 67 6.08 11.17 2.47
C TYR A 67 6.82 10.23 3.42
N ASP A 68 8.14 10.42 3.57
CA ASP A 68 8.94 9.51 4.39
C ASP A 68 8.54 9.61 5.86
N ALA A 69 8.26 10.82 6.35
CA ALA A 69 7.82 11.01 7.73
C ALA A 69 6.44 10.39 7.96
N ASP A 70 5.52 10.57 7.01
CA ASP A 70 4.16 9.99 7.13
C ASP A 70 4.22 8.47 7.10
N MET A 71 5.04 7.90 6.23
CA MET A 71 5.16 6.44 6.16
C MET A 71 5.80 5.86 7.43
N ALA A 72 6.80 6.55 7.96
CA ALA A 72 7.44 6.12 9.21
C ALA A 72 6.44 6.16 10.38
N ALA A 73 5.65 7.24 10.45
CA ALA A 73 4.64 7.39 11.50
C ALA A 73 3.56 6.30 11.37
N MET A 74 3.08 6.05 10.16
CA MET A 74 2.07 5.03 9.92
C MET A 74 2.61 3.64 10.28
N GLY A 75 3.87 3.37 9.95
CA GLY A 75 4.51 2.09 10.23
C GLY A 75 4.76 1.84 11.72
N SER A 76 4.67 2.86 12.56
CA SER A 76 4.86 2.70 14.00
C SER A 76 3.54 2.57 14.78
N GLU A 77 2.39 2.72 14.12
CA GLU A 77 1.10 2.61 14.78
C GLU A 77 0.76 1.16 15.10
N PRO A 78 0.39 0.86 16.35
CA PRO A 78 0.13 -0.53 16.75
C PRO A 78 -0.92 -1.25 15.91
N VAL A 79 -2.00 -0.57 15.52
CA VAL A 79 -3.05 -1.21 14.72
C VAL A 79 -2.53 -1.59 13.34
N ASN A 80 -1.68 -0.76 12.76
CA ASN A 80 -1.11 -1.05 11.45
C ASN A 80 -0.11 -2.20 11.52
N LEU A 81 0.67 -2.26 12.60
CA LEU A 81 1.59 -3.37 12.81
C LEU A 81 0.83 -4.69 12.93
N LYS A 82 -0.31 -4.68 13.61
CA LYS A 82 -1.15 -5.88 13.71
C LYS A 82 -1.72 -6.29 12.36
N TRP A 83 -2.14 -5.31 11.55
CA TRP A 83 -2.62 -5.57 10.21
C TRP A 83 -1.53 -6.19 9.35
N TRP A 84 -0.31 -5.68 9.44
CA TRP A 84 0.82 -6.23 8.69
C TRP A 84 1.21 -7.63 9.17
N GLU A 85 1.10 -7.92 10.47
CA GLU A 85 1.33 -9.27 10.97
C GLU A 85 0.38 -10.27 10.31
N LEU A 86 -0.79 -9.82 9.93
CA LEU A 86 -1.78 -10.66 9.25
C LEU A 86 -1.48 -10.77 7.76
N THR A 87 -1.09 -9.68 7.10
CA THR A 87 -0.96 -9.63 5.64
C THR A 87 0.42 -10.08 5.14
N GLU A 88 1.48 -9.73 5.84
CA GLU A 88 2.83 -10.03 5.36
C GLU A 88 3.12 -11.52 5.17
N PRO A 89 2.67 -12.42 6.06
CA PRO A 89 2.88 -13.84 5.83
C PRO A 89 2.20 -14.39 4.58
N MET A 90 1.21 -13.68 4.05
CA MET A 90 0.52 -14.07 2.81
C MET A 90 1.25 -13.58 1.56
N GLN A 91 2.15 -12.61 1.71
CA GLN A 91 2.77 -11.90 0.59
C GLN A 91 4.18 -12.42 0.31
N VAL A 92 4.60 -12.30 -0.94
CA VAL A 92 5.92 -12.73 -1.40
C VAL A 92 6.56 -11.56 -2.14
N PRO A 93 7.46 -10.81 -1.48
CA PRO A 93 8.14 -9.70 -2.15
C PRO A 93 8.98 -10.18 -3.32
N ASP A 94 9.09 -9.35 -4.35
CA ASP A 94 9.95 -9.62 -5.48
C ASP A 94 11.42 -9.55 -5.07
N ASP A 95 12.27 -10.36 -5.70
CA ASP A 95 13.69 -10.39 -5.37
C ASP A 95 14.41 -9.08 -5.64
N ASP A 96 13.90 -8.30 -6.60
CA ASP A 96 14.49 -7.01 -6.97
C ASP A 96 13.80 -5.82 -6.30
N THR A 97 13.05 -6.07 -5.21
CA THR A 97 12.50 -5.01 -4.39
C THR A 97 13.63 -4.27 -3.68
N GLU A 98 13.53 -2.95 -3.61
CA GLU A 98 14.56 -2.14 -2.95
C GLU A 98 14.74 -2.51 -1.49
N PRO A 99 15.99 -2.51 -0.97
CA PRO A 99 16.22 -2.80 0.44
C PRO A 99 15.39 -1.88 1.34
N GLY A 100 14.77 -2.46 2.34
CA GLY A 100 13.91 -1.71 3.27
C GLY A 100 12.49 -1.54 2.82
N SER A 101 12.15 -1.95 1.60
CA SER A 101 10.79 -1.90 1.07
C SER A 101 10.21 -3.31 1.02
N TRP A 102 8.89 -3.41 1.19
CA TRP A 102 8.17 -4.68 1.11
C TRP A 102 7.51 -4.83 -0.26
N TRP A 103 6.80 -3.78 -0.69
CA TRP A 103 6.25 -3.70 -2.03
C TRP A 103 7.29 -3.11 -2.97
N LYS A 104 7.31 -3.59 -4.21
CA LYS A 104 8.19 -3.04 -5.23
C LYS A 104 7.53 -1.85 -5.91
N SER A 105 8.17 -0.69 -5.86
CA SER A 105 7.69 0.49 -6.57
C SER A 105 7.98 0.37 -8.06
N ILE A 106 6.99 0.75 -8.89
CA ILE A 106 7.15 0.74 -10.34
C ILE A 106 6.93 2.15 -10.87
N PRO A 107 7.66 2.54 -11.94
CA PRO A 107 7.56 3.90 -12.45
C PRO A 107 6.27 4.16 -13.19
N GLU A 108 5.75 5.38 -13.07
CA GLU A 108 4.64 5.84 -13.88
C GLU A 108 5.19 6.19 -15.26
N VAL A 109 4.61 5.63 -16.31
CA VAL A 109 5.07 5.89 -17.67
C VAL A 109 4.10 6.75 -18.47
N PHE A 110 2.89 6.95 -17.96
CA PHE A 110 1.89 7.79 -18.60
C PHE A 110 0.81 8.16 -17.60
N HIS A 111 0.32 9.38 -17.70
CA HIS A 111 -0.82 9.84 -16.91
C HIS A 111 -1.59 10.89 -17.72
N LEU A 112 -2.90 10.81 -17.69
CA LEU A 112 -3.81 11.81 -18.23
C LEU A 112 -4.85 12.14 -17.16
N ASP A 113 -4.98 13.41 -16.84
CA ASP A 113 -6.02 13.86 -15.90
C ASP A 113 -7.41 13.72 -16.52
#